data_f740507c2fd8cf27a836c37f73ba25b5
#
_entry.id   f740507c2fd8cf27a836c37f73ba25b5
#
_cell.length_a   1.000
_cell.length_b   1.000
_cell.length_c   1.000
_cell.angle_alpha   90.00
_cell.angle_beta   90.00
_cell.angle_gamma   90.00
#
_symmetry.space_group_name_H-M   'P 1'
#
loop_
_entity.id
_entity.type
_entity.pdbx_description
1 polymer ?
#
loop_
_entity_poly.entity_id
_entity_poly.type
_entity_poly.pdbx_seq_one_letter_code
_entity_poly.pdbx_strand_id
1 'polypeptide(L)'
;MKKEISILLCVTLLTLFTDIFPLQAGHYYYKQISLKDGLPSTVRCILTDEQGFVWIGTRAGLARYDGHELKKYIHQADNPHSIPHNFIYQMIEDEQNNIWILTDKGVARYQRQSDNFSILTNETGNNIIANSVCLTKGGVLFGARNKVFFYSYQDTSFRFLQPFDLRPNYNATLL
;
A
#
# COMPACT_ATOMS: atom_id res chain seq x y z
N MET A 1 2.02 19.43 -64.42
CA MET A 1 0.93 20.01 -63.63
C MET A 1 0.32 19.04 -62.59
N LYS A 2 -0.16 17.85 -62.94
CA LYS A 2 -0.78 16.93 -61.95
C LYS A 2 0.17 16.45 -60.83
N LYS A 3 1.49 16.24 -61.11
CA LYS A 3 2.47 15.83 -60.12
C LYS A 3 2.82 16.92 -59.14
N GLU A 4 2.93 18.14 -59.56
CA GLU A 4 3.23 19.31 -58.72
C GLU A 4 2.08 19.61 -57.73
N ILE A 5 0.83 19.49 -58.21
CA ILE A 5 -0.36 19.66 -57.35
C ILE A 5 -0.42 18.55 -56.31
N SER A 6 -0.02 17.31 -56.63
CA SER A 6 -0.03 16.19 -55.71
C SER A 6 1.01 16.37 -54.59
N ILE A 7 2.21 16.87 -54.91
CA ILE A 7 3.25 17.15 -53.94
C ILE A 7 2.86 18.28 -53.00
N LEU A 8 2.28 19.37 -53.56
CA LEU A 8 1.80 20.51 -52.77
C LEU A 8 0.69 20.09 -51.81
N LEU A 9 -0.23 19.23 -52.24
CA LEU A 9 -1.31 18.68 -51.40
C LEU A 9 -0.78 17.81 -50.28
N CYS A 10 0.24 16.96 -50.53
CA CYS A 10 0.88 16.15 -49.52
C CYS A 10 1.63 16.99 -48.45
N VAL A 11 2.33 18.05 -48.89
CA VAL A 11 3.05 18.92 -47.97
C VAL A 11 2.09 19.71 -47.08
N THR A 12 0.97 20.24 -47.67
CA THR A 12 -0.04 20.93 -46.84
C THR A 12 -0.78 20.00 -45.89
N LEU A 13 -1.02 18.73 -46.28
CA LEU A 13 -1.60 17.74 -45.38
C LEU A 13 -0.65 17.36 -44.25
N LEU A 14 0.65 17.29 -44.51
CA LEU A 14 1.67 16.98 -43.51
C LEU A 14 1.84 18.12 -42.49
N THR A 15 1.74 19.38 -42.93
CA THR A 15 1.79 20.54 -42.02
C THR A 15 0.55 20.65 -41.15
N LEU A 16 -0.64 20.30 -41.66
CA LEU A 16 -1.85 20.26 -40.87
C LEU A 16 -1.82 19.17 -39.76
N PHE A 17 -1.08 18.09 -39.99
CA PHE A 17 -0.95 17.03 -39.00
C PHE A 17 -0.01 17.39 -37.82
N THR A 18 0.94 18.31 -38.03
CA THR A 18 1.87 18.75 -36.97
C THR A 18 1.20 19.64 -35.93
N ASP A 19 0.13 20.34 -36.28
CA ASP A 19 -0.60 21.21 -35.37
C ASP A 19 -1.64 20.48 -34.51
N ILE A 20 -1.98 19.22 -34.87
CA ILE A 20 -3.04 18.45 -34.18
C ILE A 20 -2.49 17.71 -32.95
N PHE A 21 -1.20 17.43 -32.89
CA PHE A 21 -0.55 16.78 -31.75
C PHE A 21 0.54 17.68 -31.16
N PRO A 22 0.20 18.62 -30.27
CA PRO A 22 1.24 19.28 -29.49
C PRO A 22 1.91 18.19 -28.66
N LEU A 23 3.19 17.95 -28.96
CA LEU A 23 4.03 17.09 -28.14
C LEU A 23 4.22 17.79 -26.78
N GLN A 24 3.27 17.61 -25.90
CA GLN A 24 3.30 18.15 -24.56
C GLN A 24 4.36 17.38 -23.79
N ALA A 25 5.58 17.90 -23.79
CA ALA A 25 6.62 17.44 -22.87
C ALA A 25 6.11 17.75 -21.46
N GLY A 26 5.61 16.73 -20.78
CA GLY A 26 5.17 16.85 -19.40
C GLY A 26 6.35 17.31 -18.55
N HIS A 27 6.23 18.46 -17.91
CA HIS A 27 7.18 18.85 -16.88
C HIS A 27 6.94 17.98 -15.66
N TYR A 28 7.83 17.03 -15.42
CA TYR A 28 7.81 16.23 -14.21
C TYR A 28 8.52 17.00 -13.10
N TYR A 29 7.78 17.26 -12.02
CA TYR A 29 8.36 17.81 -10.81
C TYR A 29 8.67 16.66 -9.86
N TYR A 30 9.92 16.57 -9.41
CA TYR A 30 10.29 15.61 -8.37
C TYR A 30 10.41 16.35 -7.05
N LYS A 31 9.89 15.75 -5.98
CA LYS A 31 10.20 16.14 -4.61
C LYS A 31 10.94 14.99 -3.95
N GLN A 32 12.17 15.23 -3.57
CA GLN A 32 12.93 14.26 -2.77
C GLN A 32 12.54 14.43 -1.32
N ILE A 33 12.09 13.34 -0.68
CA ILE A 33 11.82 13.28 0.76
C ILE A 33 12.97 12.50 1.41
N SER A 34 13.65 13.12 2.35
CA SER A 34 14.86 12.62 3.01
C SER A 34 14.76 12.66 4.53
N LEU A 35 15.81 12.23 5.21
CA LEU A 35 15.93 12.37 6.68
C LEU A 35 15.85 13.84 7.13
N LYS A 36 16.33 14.80 6.31
CA LYS A 36 16.24 16.24 6.58
C LYS A 36 14.80 16.75 6.57
N ASP A 37 13.94 16.12 5.76
CA ASP A 37 12.51 16.43 5.68
C ASP A 37 11.71 15.71 6.77
N GLY A 38 12.39 14.90 7.56
CA GLY A 38 11.82 14.26 8.73
C GLY A 38 11.47 12.80 8.57
N LEU A 39 11.95 12.09 7.53
CA LEU A 39 11.82 10.63 7.53
C LEU A 39 12.47 10.04 8.78
N PRO A 40 11.83 9.07 9.44
CA PRO A 40 12.38 8.49 10.67
C PRO A 40 13.71 7.75 10.47
N SER A 41 13.89 7.07 9.33
CA SER A 41 15.08 6.27 9.04
C SER A 41 15.07 5.77 7.58
N THR A 42 15.89 4.75 7.28
CA THR A 42 15.94 4.07 5.99
C THR A 42 14.58 3.48 5.60
N VAL A 43 14.11 3.79 4.41
CA VAL A 43 12.85 3.30 3.85
C VAL A 43 12.93 1.80 3.59
N ARG A 44 11.87 1.09 3.96
CA ARG A 44 11.70 -0.35 3.77
C ARG A 44 10.58 -0.68 2.79
N CYS A 45 9.47 0.03 2.89
CA CYS A 45 8.30 -0.14 2.05
C CYS A 45 7.58 1.18 1.86
N ILE A 46 6.85 1.28 0.76
CA ILE A 46 6.03 2.45 0.41
C ILE A 46 4.67 1.92 -0.04
N LEU A 47 3.63 2.64 0.32
CA LEU A 47 2.26 2.41 -0.10
C LEU A 47 1.62 3.75 -0.42
N THR A 48 0.96 3.88 -1.57
CA THR A 48 0.05 4.99 -1.83
C THR A 48 -1.37 4.47 -1.60
N ASP A 49 -2.10 5.10 -0.70
CA ASP A 49 -3.47 4.71 -0.39
C ASP A 49 -4.48 5.35 -1.35
N GLU A 50 -5.72 4.87 -1.33
CA GLU A 50 -6.79 5.36 -2.22
C GLU A 50 -7.12 6.84 -1.98
N GLN A 51 -6.80 7.40 -0.82
CA GLN A 51 -6.96 8.82 -0.53
C GLN A 51 -5.81 9.68 -1.06
N GLY A 52 -4.77 9.07 -1.64
CA GLY A 52 -3.61 9.74 -2.21
C GLY A 52 -2.49 10.03 -1.19
N PHE A 53 -2.60 9.57 0.07
CA PHE A 53 -1.50 9.65 1.01
C PHE A 53 -0.40 8.65 0.67
N VAL A 54 0.84 9.07 0.81
CA VAL A 54 2.01 8.19 0.67
C VAL A 54 2.49 7.75 2.04
N TRP A 55 2.35 6.47 2.30
CA TRP A 55 2.82 5.83 3.53
C TRP A 55 4.23 5.30 3.34
N ILE A 56 5.12 5.60 4.27
CA ILE A 56 6.54 5.29 4.19
C ILE A 56 6.94 4.51 5.45
N GLY A 57 7.11 3.21 5.29
CA GLY A 57 7.58 2.33 6.36
C GLY A 57 9.10 2.35 6.45
N THR A 58 9.63 2.55 7.65
CA THR A 58 11.07 2.64 7.90
C THR A 58 11.52 1.67 9.00
N ARG A 59 12.82 1.68 9.31
CA ARG A 59 13.36 0.94 10.45
C ARG A 59 13.10 1.60 11.81
N ALA A 60 12.69 2.86 11.83
CA ALA A 60 12.52 3.63 13.06
C ALA A 60 11.15 4.33 13.16
N GLY A 61 10.15 3.79 12.49
CA GLY A 61 8.77 4.28 12.52
C GLY A 61 8.12 4.32 11.15
N LEU A 62 6.88 4.76 11.16
CA LEU A 62 6.04 4.95 9.99
C LEU A 62 5.86 6.45 9.75
N ALA A 63 5.81 6.85 8.50
CA ALA A 63 5.48 8.21 8.12
C ALA A 63 4.35 8.21 7.09
N ARG A 64 3.50 9.23 7.12
CA ARG A 64 2.47 9.51 6.13
C ARG A 64 2.71 10.90 5.53
N TYR A 65 2.78 10.97 4.23
CA TYR A 65 2.96 12.21 3.48
C TYR A 65 1.67 12.53 2.72
N ASP A 66 1.19 13.77 2.85
CA ASP A 66 -0.06 14.25 2.25
C ASP A 66 0.16 15.17 1.03
N GLY A 67 1.40 15.25 0.53
CA GLY A 67 1.80 16.18 -0.52
C GLY A 67 2.48 17.44 0.02
N HIS A 68 2.27 17.80 1.28
CA HIS A 68 2.82 19.00 1.93
C HIS A 68 3.66 18.63 3.16
N GLU A 69 3.07 17.89 4.10
CA GLU A 69 3.67 17.57 5.39
C GLU A 69 3.91 16.07 5.57
N LEU A 70 4.86 15.75 6.42
CA LEU A 70 5.21 14.39 6.81
C LEU A 70 4.80 14.16 8.27
N LYS A 71 3.70 13.43 8.46
CA LYS A 71 3.28 13.00 9.79
C LYS A 71 3.98 11.70 10.17
N LYS A 72 4.54 11.64 11.40
CA LYS A 72 5.26 10.47 11.92
C LYS A 72 4.43 9.72 12.94
N TYR A 73 4.55 8.40 12.91
CA TYR A 73 3.98 7.48 13.89
C TYR A 73 5.09 6.60 14.43
N ILE A 74 5.29 6.62 15.74
CA ILE A 74 6.28 5.83 16.46
C ILE A 74 5.59 4.99 17.53
N HIS A 75 6.22 3.87 17.87
CA HIS A 75 5.78 3.05 18.98
C HIS A 75 5.91 3.81 20.30
N GLN A 76 4.86 3.76 21.11
CA GLN A 76 4.78 4.31 22.45
C GLN A 76 4.32 3.22 23.41
N ALA A 77 5.17 2.86 24.38
CA ALA A 77 4.93 1.71 25.25
C ALA A 77 3.61 1.84 26.06
N ASP A 78 3.26 3.06 26.47
CA ASP A 78 2.09 3.34 27.28
C ASP A 78 0.84 3.69 26.45
N ASN A 79 0.94 3.61 25.12
CA ASN A 79 -0.16 3.93 24.21
C ASN A 79 -0.58 2.70 23.39
N PRO A 80 -1.67 2.01 23.74
CA PRO A 80 -2.14 0.81 23.04
C PRO A 80 -2.62 1.11 21.61
N HIS A 81 -2.80 2.38 21.28
CA HIS A 81 -3.20 2.84 19.94
C HIS A 81 -2.02 3.33 19.08
N SER A 82 -0.79 3.16 19.55
CA SER A 82 0.41 3.36 18.72
C SER A 82 0.73 2.12 17.88
N ILE A 83 1.61 2.25 16.90
CA ILE A 83 2.14 1.07 16.17
C ILE A 83 2.84 0.12 17.15
N PRO A 84 2.74 -1.22 16.95
CA PRO A 84 3.29 -2.19 17.92
C PRO A 84 4.83 -2.21 17.98
N HIS A 85 5.50 -1.73 16.94
CA HIS A 85 6.95 -1.58 16.89
C HIS A 85 7.39 -0.60 15.80
N ASN A 86 8.57 0.00 15.92
CA ASN A 86 9.08 0.97 14.95
C ASN A 86 9.63 0.33 13.67
N PHE A 87 9.98 -0.93 13.69
CA PHE A 87 10.47 -1.60 12.49
C PHE A 87 9.31 -2.08 11.63
N ILE A 88 9.14 -1.43 10.46
CA ILE A 88 8.06 -1.73 9.53
C ILE A 88 8.59 -2.66 8.44
N TYR A 89 7.96 -3.84 8.28
CA TYR A 89 8.31 -4.80 7.24
C TYR A 89 7.60 -4.52 5.92
N GLN A 90 6.27 -4.40 6.00
CA GLN A 90 5.40 -4.30 4.85
C GLN A 90 4.12 -3.56 5.23
N MET A 91 3.48 -2.97 4.24
CA MET A 91 2.16 -2.37 4.34
C MET A 91 1.33 -2.78 3.13
N ILE A 92 0.02 -2.85 3.30
CA ILE A 92 -0.92 -3.11 2.24
C ILE A 92 -2.25 -2.42 2.57
N GLU A 93 -2.95 -1.91 1.56
CA GLU A 93 -4.32 -1.46 1.66
C GLU A 93 -5.24 -2.53 1.09
N ASP A 94 -6.30 -2.86 1.81
CA ASP A 94 -7.28 -3.85 1.36
C ASP A 94 -8.48 -3.21 0.62
N GLU A 95 -9.36 -4.05 0.06
CA GLU A 95 -10.55 -3.62 -0.70
C GLU A 95 -11.56 -2.82 0.15
N GLN A 96 -11.43 -2.84 1.46
CA GLN A 96 -12.23 -2.05 2.41
C GLN A 96 -11.50 -0.79 2.88
N ASN A 97 -10.39 -0.43 2.21
CA ASN A 97 -9.55 0.73 2.52
C ASN A 97 -8.91 0.68 3.92
N ASN A 98 -8.77 -0.53 4.50
CA ASN A 98 -7.96 -0.70 5.70
C ASN A 98 -6.48 -0.76 5.31
N ILE A 99 -5.65 -0.02 6.03
CA ILE A 99 -4.19 -0.12 5.87
C ILE A 99 -3.66 -1.04 6.96
N TRP A 100 -3.01 -2.11 6.52
CA TRP A 100 -2.37 -3.10 7.37
C TRP A 100 -0.89 -2.84 7.43
N ILE A 101 -0.33 -2.77 8.63
CA ILE A 101 1.07 -2.46 8.88
C ILE A 101 1.70 -3.64 9.63
N LEU A 102 2.68 -4.29 9.00
CA LEU A 102 3.42 -5.40 9.56
C LEU A 102 4.68 -4.88 10.24
N THR A 103 4.79 -5.14 11.53
CA THR A 103 5.94 -4.71 12.33
C THR A 103 6.61 -5.90 13.00
N ASP A 104 7.78 -5.67 13.59
CA ASP A 104 8.56 -6.71 14.30
C ASP A 104 7.83 -7.34 15.50
N LYS A 105 6.88 -6.61 16.10
CA LYS A 105 6.14 -7.07 17.29
C LYS A 105 4.63 -7.17 17.12
N GLY A 106 4.14 -7.09 15.89
CA GLY A 106 2.73 -7.28 15.62
C GLY A 106 2.26 -6.69 14.31
N VAL A 107 1.04 -7.08 13.93
CA VAL A 107 0.30 -6.47 12.83
C VAL A 107 -0.64 -5.43 13.40
N ALA A 108 -0.65 -4.25 12.81
CA ALA A 108 -1.58 -3.19 13.14
C ALA A 108 -2.47 -2.84 11.95
N ARG A 109 -3.70 -2.41 12.24
CA ARG A 109 -4.60 -1.80 11.29
C ARG A 109 -4.75 -0.32 11.62
N TYR A 110 -4.54 0.55 10.63
CA TYR A 110 -4.74 1.97 10.78
C TYR A 110 -6.23 2.32 10.84
N GLN A 111 -6.59 3.12 11.82
CA GLN A 111 -7.95 3.63 12.05
C GLN A 111 -8.06 5.05 11.52
N ARG A 112 -8.63 5.23 10.32
CA ARG A 112 -8.70 6.54 9.64
C ARG A 112 -9.42 7.62 10.43
N GLN A 113 -10.51 7.25 11.14
CA GLN A 113 -11.35 8.22 11.87
C GLN A 113 -10.65 8.81 13.09
N SER A 114 -9.85 8.00 13.79
CA SER A 114 -9.16 8.40 15.02
C SER A 114 -7.68 8.66 14.82
N ASP A 115 -7.19 8.45 13.59
CA ASP A 115 -5.79 8.62 13.19
C ASP A 115 -4.81 7.90 14.13
N ASN A 116 -5.16 6.67 14.47
CA ASN A 116 -4.40 5.79 15.37
C ASN A 116 -4.41 4.34 14.85
N PHE A 117 -3.99 3.38 15.67
CA PHE A 117 -3.83 1.99 15.28
C PHE A 117 -4.56 1.05 16.22
N SER A 118 -5.13 -0.02 15.67
CA SER A 118 -5.55 -1.19 16.42
C SER A 118 -4.58 -2.35 16.14
N ILE A 119 -4.11 -2.99 17.21
CA ILE A 119 -3.17 -4.11 17.10
C ILE A 119 -3.97 -5.40 16.98
N LEU A 120 -3.61 -6.27 16.04
CA LEU A 120 -4.23 -7.58 15.90
C LEU A 120 -3.72 -8.53 16.97
N THR A 121 -4.65 -9.14 17.69
CA THR A 121 -4.37 -10.15 18.71
C THR A 121 -5.07 -11.46 18.38
N ASN A 122 -4.47 -12.55 18.80
CA ASN A 122 -5.12 -13.87 18.77
C ASN A 122 -6.14 -14.03 19.93
N GLU A 123 -6.81 -15.17 19.99
CA GLU A 123 -7.79 -15.49 21.02
C GLU A 123 -7.24 -15.42 22.46
N THR A 124 -5.93 -15.57 22.64
CA THR A 124 -5.26 -15.47 23.95
C THR A 124 -4.74 -14.06 24.26
N GLY A 125 -5.06 -13.06 23.42
CA GLY A 125 -4.67 -11.67 23.60
C GLY A 125 -3.21 -11.35 23.19
N ASN A 126 -2.50 -12.31 22.61
CA ASN A 126 -1.13 -12.07 22.14
C ASN A 126 -1.14 -11.43 20.73
N ASN A 127 -0.21 -10.51 20.48
CA ASN A 127 -0.04 -9.90 19.19
C ASN A 127 0.26 -10.93 18.10
N ILE A 128 -0.38 -10.77 16.95
CA ILE A 128 -0.08 -11.56 15.78
C ILE A 128 1.11 -10.96 15.08
N ILE A 129 2.20 -11.71 15.01
CA ILE A 129 3.43 -11.32 14.34
C ILE A 129 3.45 -11.98 12.97
N ALA A 130 3.46 -11.16 11.92
CA ALA A 130 3.56 -11.60 10.53
C ALA A 130 4.63 -10.80 9.79
N ASN A 131 5.26 -11.44 8.80
CA ASN A 131 6.29 -10.80 7.96
C ASN A 131 5.92 -10.76 6.48
N SER A 132 4.77 -11.31 6.13
CA SER A 132 4.20 -11.25 4.79
C SER A 132 2.69 -11.11 4.84
N VAL A 133 2.12 -10.49 3.82
CA VAL A 133 0.68 -10.25 3.68
C VAL A 133 0.27 -10.38 2.24
N CYS A 134 -0.95 -10.92 2.01
CA CYS A 134 -1.54 -11.07 0.69
C CYS A 134 -3.05 -10.80 0.77
N LEU A 135 -3.58 -10.11 -0.24
CA LEU A 135 -5.02 -9.89 -0.38
C LEU A 135 -5.69 -11.09 -1.03
N THR A 136 -6.91 -11.36 -0.60
CA THR A 136 -7.82 -12.33 -1.23
C THR A 136 -9.20 -11.68 -1.40
N LYS A 137 -10.07 -12.28 -2.22
CA LYS A 137 -11.44 -11.78 -2.42
C LYS A 137 -12.28 -11.70 -1.14
N GLY A 138 -11.95 -12.50 -0.12
CA GLY A 138 -12.74 -12.59 1.12
C GLY A 138 -12.05 -12.03 2.35
N GLY A 139 -10.82 -11.53 2.21
CA GLY A 139 -10.05 -11.05 3.37
C GLY A 139 -8.56 -10.90 3.12
N VAL A 140 -7.80 -10.93 4.18
CA VAL A 140 -6.35 -10.73 4.18
C VAL A 140 -5.65 -11.94 4.80
N LEU A 141 -4.65 -12.46 4.12
CA LEU A 141 -3.77 -13.53 4.62
C LEU A 141 -2.48 -12.93 5.19
N PHE A 142 -2.11 -13.38 6.36
CA PHE A 142 -0.86 -12.99 7.03
C PHE A 142 0.02 -14.22 7.25
N GLY A 143 1.22 -14.18 6.70
CA GLY A 143 2.22 -15.25 6.85
C GLY A 143 3.15 -14.98 8.02
N ALA A 144 3.28 -15.97 8.91
CA ALA A 144 4.14 -15.94 10.10
C ALA A 144 4.92 -17.25 10.19
N ARG A 145 6.24 -17.24 10.09
CA ARG A 145 7.11 -18.42 10.14
C ARG A 145 6.52 -19.68 9.52
N ASN A 146 5.75 -20.46 10.31
CA ASN A 146 5.12 -21.74 9.93
C ASN A 146 3.58 -21.69 10.04
N LYS A 147 3.00 -20.52 10.12
CA LYS A 147 1.56 -20.30 10.30
C LYS A 147 1.04 -19.31 9.29
N VAL A 148 -0.22 -19.49 8.90
CA VAL A 148 -0.96 -18.52 8.10
C VAL A 148 -2.21 -18.13 8.88
N PHE A 149 -2.45 -16.85 8.98
CA PHE A 149 -3.65 -16.31 9.58
C PHE A 149 -4.50 -15.66 8.49
N PHE A 150 -5.81 -15.75 8.66
CA PHE A 150 -6.77 -15.15 7.77
C PHE A 150 -7.67 -14.17 8.53
N TYR A 151 -7.74 -12.95 8.03
CA TYR A 151 -8.73 -11.96 8.45
C TYR A 151 -9.87 -11.98 7.44
N SER A 152 -11.08 -12.29 7.88
CA SER A 152 -12.28 -12.37 7.06
C SER A 152 -13.00 -11.02 7.03
N TYR A 153 -13.36 -10.53 5.85
CA TYR A 153 -14.16 -9.33 5.70
C TYR A 153 -15.62 -9.53 6.10
N GLN A 154 -16.13 -10.78 5.97
CA GLN A 154 -17.54 -11.09 6.19
C GLN A 154 -17.94 -10.96 7.66
N ASP A 155 -17.13 -11.51 8.55
CA ASP A 155 -17.40 -11.57 9.99
C ASP A 155 -16.39 -10.75 10.81
N THR A 156 -15.47 -10.05 10.15
CA THR A 156 -14.39 -9.29 10.76
C THR A 156 -13.56 -10.11 11.77
N SER A 157 -13.59 -11.43 11.60
CA SER A 157 -12.90 -12.37 12.46
C SER A 157 -11.48 -12.64 11.99
N PHE A 158 -10.66 -13.07 12.92
CA PHE A 158 -9.29 -13.44 12.68
C PHE A 158 -9.08 -14.90 13.11
N ARG A 159 -8.59 -15.73 12.19
CA ARG A 159 -8.43 -17.16 12.45
C ARG A 159 -7.10 -17.70 11.93
N PHE A 160 -6.59 -18.70 12.61
CA PHE A 160 -5.45 -19.48 12.14
C PHE A 160 -5.90 -20.50 11.09
N LEU A 161 -5.22 -20.54 9.96
CA LEU A 161 -5.46 -21.54 8.92
C LEU A 161 -4.55 -22.75 9.16
N GLN A 162 -5.14 -23.92 9.21
CA GLN A 162 -4.39 -25.18 9.22
C GLN A 162 -3.77 -25.42 7.83
N PRO A 163 -2.63 -26.11 7.72
CA PRO A 163 -2.02 -26.43 6.42
C PRO A 163 -2.98 -27.12 5.42
N PHE A 164 -3.98 -27.80 5.93
CA PHE A 164 -5.03 -28.45 5.14
C PHE A 164 -5.96 -27.44 4.44
N ASP A 165 -6.25 -26.31 5.08
CA ASP A 165 -7.14 -25.26 4.55
C ASP A 165 -6.52 -24.52 3.35
N LEU A 166 -5.21 -24.62 3.18
CA LEU A 166 -4.46 -23.98 2.10
C LEU A 166 -4.37 -24.86 0.83
N ARG A 167 -4.86 -26.10 0.86
CA ARG A 167 -4.90 -26.94 -0.33
C ARG A 167 -5.99 -26.43 -1.27
N PRO A 168 -5.68 -26.19 -2.54
CA PRO A 168 -6.69 -25.82 -3.52
C PRO A 168 -7.71 -26.96 -3.60
N ASN A 169 -8.91 -26.69 -3.14
CA ASN A 169 -10.04 -27.59 -3.31
C ASN A 169 -10.50 -27.40 -4.76
N TYR A 170 -10.12 -28.30 -5.65
CA TYR A 170 -10.50 -28.26 -7.08
C TYR A 170 -12.03 -28.23 -7.29
N ASN A 171 -12.82 -28.49 -6.25
CA ASN A 171 -14.28 -28.49 -6.28
C ASN A 171 -14.90 -27.32 -5.48
N ALA A 172 -14.12 -26.45 -4.85
CA ALA A 172 -14.66 -25.25 -4.23
C ALA A 172 -14.70 -24.14 -5.29
N THR A 173 -15.85 -23.94 -5.88
CA THR A 173 -16.16 -22.69 -6.56
C THR A 173 -15.94 -21.58 -5.51
N LEU A 174 -14.91 -20.80 -5.70
CA LEU A 174 -14.72 -19.57 -4.92
C LEU A 174 -15.89 -18.66 -5.27
N LEU A 175 -16.88 -18.64 -4.41
CA LEU A 175 -18.03 -17.74 -4.46
C LEU A 175 -17.58 -16.32 -4.10
#